data_8307eeb39e630bfae14e410486a30dd0
#
_entry.id   8307eeb39e630bfae14e410486a30dd0
#
_cell.length_a   1.000
_cell.length_b   1.000
_cell.length_c   1.000
_cell.angle_alpha   90.00
_cell.angle_beta   90.00
_cell.angle_gamma   90.00
#
_symmetry.space_group_name_H-M   'P 1'
#
loop_
_entity.id
_entity.type
_entity.pdbx_description
1 polymer ?
#
loop_
_entity_poly.entity_id
_entity_poly.type
_entity_poly.pdbx_seq_one_letter_code
_entity_poly.pdbx_strand_id
1 'polypeptide(L)'
;ITGDQKDNPDADCIICTTECLRNYLFTSETDAETTTLDFSMNIKDDVGIIIYDEAHYFNDKDRGEVWESCFIKQPNNVQMLLMSATLHNPSIFASWLETVSKTEVCLAETHIRAVPLEHNMFFVTHQAFSKKIKDKQLIKQIENINNKSLILKDKEGFNDTNYNKVNNILRELSKHNVYIKRNFVLNKMVEFLKNNEKLPAILFVYSRKGVEQFAKEIVHNLHTAPTSPNIVSKVAG
;
A
#
# COMPACT_ATOMS: atom_id res chain seq x y z
N ILE A 1 10.97 -14.59 -9.83
CA ILE A 1 11.05 -14.70 -11.29
C ILE A 1 10.14 -13.65 -11.90
N THR A 2 10.66 -12.85 -12.81
CA THR A 2 9.94 -11.87 -13.61
C THR A 2 10.15 -12.19 -15.09
N GLY A 3 9.49 -11.47 -16.01
CA GLY A 3 9.66 -11.70 -17.45
C GLY A 3 11.11 -11.62 -17.93
N ASP A 4 11.94 -10.80 -17.25
CA ASP A 4 13.33 -10.52 -17.66
C ASP A 4 14.40 -11.16 -16.76
N GLN A 5 14.04 -11.64 -15.56
CA GLN A 5 14.98 -12.19 -14.58
C GLN A 5 14.49 -13.52 -14.02
N LYS A 6 15.38 -14.51 -14.09
CA LYS A 6 15.15 -15.85 -13.51
C LYS A 6 16.31 -16.17 -12.56
N ASP A 7 16.03 -16.16 -11.27
CA ASP A 7 16.97 -16.62 -10.25
C ASP A 7 16.47 -17.95 -9.69
N ASN A 8 17.31 -18.98 -9.73
CA ASN A 8 17.07 -20.30 -9.19
C ASN A 8 15.69 -20.92 -9.55
N PRO A 9 15.44 -21.22 -10.83
CA PRO A 9 14.14 -21.74 -11.29
C PRO A 9 13.77 -23.13 -10.74
N ASP A 10 14.76 -23.86 -10.20
CA ASP A 10 14.61 -25.21 -9.65
C ASP A 10 14.47 -25.22 -8.10
N ALA A 11 14.19 -24.06 -7.50
CA ALA A 11 14.01 -23.96 -6.05
C ALA A 11 12.69 -24.61 -5.60
N ASP A 12 12.67 -25.18 -4.39
CA ASP A 12 11.46 -25.73 -3.75
C ASP A 12 10.33 -24.70 -3.56
N CYS A 13 10.68 -23.42 -3.49
CA CYS A 13 9.76 -22.30 -3.42
C CYS A 13 10.10 -21.27 -4.50
N ILE A 14 9.16 -21.07 -5.41
CA ILE A 14 9.32 -20.12 -6.52
C ILE A 14 8.41 -18.91 -6.30
N ILE A 15 8.98 -17.71 -6.37
CA ILE A 15 8.23 -16.45 -6.34
C ILE A 15 8.24 -15.88 -7.75
N CYS A 16 7.06 -15.63 -8.31
CA CYS A 16 6.93 -15.07 -9.65
C CYS A 16 5.79 -14.05 -9.73
N THR A 17 5.77 -13.26 -10.81
CA THR A 17 4.62 -12.40 -11.11
C THR A 17 3.45 -13.22 -11.66
N THR A 18 2.23 -12.71 -11.51
CA THR A 18 1.01 -13.38 -11.99
C THR A 18 1.05 -13.55 -13.51
N GLU A 19 1.65 -12.61 -14.24
CA GLU A 19 1.85 -12.69 -15.69
C GLU A 19 2.74 -13.88 -16.09
N CYS A 20 3.81 -14.11 -15.32
CA CYS A 20 4.68 -15.28 -15.55
C CYS A 20 3.92 -16.58 -15.30
N LEU A 21 3.19 -16.68 -14.21
CA LEU A 21 2.37 -17.84 -13.90
C LEU A 21 1.33 -18.11 -14.99
N ARG A 22 0.60 -17.06 -15.41
CA ARG A 22 -0.39 -17.18 -16.50
C ARG A 22 0.24 -17.75 -17.77
N ASN A 23 1.35 -17.16 -18.21
CA ASN A 23 2.03 -17.59 -19.42
C ASN A 23 2.46 -19.07 -19.31
N TYR A 24 2.93 -19.49 -18.15
CA TYR A 24 3.31 -20.88 -17.91
C TYR A 24 2.10 -21.83 -17.94
N LEU A 25 0.98 -21.46 -17.30
CA LEU A 25 -0.26 -22.26 -17.31
C LEU A 25 -0.83 -22.43 -18.73
N PHE A 26 -0.73 -21.41 -19.58
CA PHE A 26 -1.18 -21.50 -20.96
C PHE A 26 -0.26 -22.34 -21.85
N THR A 27 1.05 -22.29 -21.61
CA THR A 27 2.03 -23.00 -22.45
C THR A 27 2.09 -24.50 -22.12
N SER A 28 1.84 -24.88 -20.88
CA SER A 28 1.81 -26.27 -20.48
C SER A 28 0.66 -27.08 -21.12
N GLU A 29 -0.32 -26.42 -21.74
CA GLU A 29 -1.43 -27.06 -22.47
C GLU A 29 -1.11 -27.25 -23.96
N THR A 30 -0.13 -26.53 -24.50
CA THR A 30 0.28 -26.66 -25.89
C THR A 30 1.65 -27.33 -25.94
N ASP A 31 1.79 -28.50 -26.55
CA ASP A 31 3.06 -29.23 -26.78
C ASP A 31 4.07 -28.39 -27.65
N ALA A 32 4.07 -27.10 -27.56
CA ALA A 32 4.89 -26.21 -28.35
C ALA A 32 6.29 -26.06 -27.73
N GLU A 33 7.30 -26.53 -28.46
CA GLU A 33 8.74 -26.40 -28.21
C GLU A 33 9.26 -24.94 -28.09
N THR A 34 8.38 -23.95 -27.91
CA THR A 34 8.71 -22.52 -27.91
C THR A 34 8.34 -21.82 -26.62
N THR A 35 8.71 -22.38 -25.48
CA THR A 35 8.57 -21.66 -24.22
C THR A 35 9.84 -20.89 -23.90
N THR A 36 9.74 -19.57 -23.89
CA THR A 36 10.77 -18.65 -23.36
C THR A 36 10.94 -18.75 -21.83
N LEU A 37 10.12 -19.59 -21.17
CA LEU A 37 10.18 -19.88 -19.74
C LEU A 37 10.62 -21.35 -19.58
N ASP A 38 11.93 -21.61 -19.58
CA ASP A 38 12.51 -22.88 -19.20
C ASP A 38 12.32 -23.14 -17.70
N PHE A 39 11.09 -23.43 -17.30
CA PHE A 39 10.88 -24.22 -16.07
C PHE A 39 10.95 -25.69 -16.46
N SER A 40 11.87 -26.43 -15.87
CA SER A 40 11.91 -27.89 -15.95
C SER A 40 10.76 -28.57 -15.18
N MET A 41 9.95 -27.78 -14.49
CA MET A 41 8.90 -28.18 -13.56
C MET A 41 7.56 -28.38 -14.28
N ASN A 42 6.86 -29.46 -13.96
CA ASN A 42 5.47 -29.67 -14.37
C ASN A 42 4.53 -29.24 -13.24
N ILE A 43 3.69 -28.21 -13.47
CA ILE A 43 2.77 -27.70 -12.42
C ILE A 43 1.88 -28.82 -11.86
N LYS A 44 1.39 -29.74 -12.69
CA LYS A 44 0.47 -30.81 -12.24
C LYS A 44 1.13 -31.83 -11.33
N ASP A 45 2.41 -32.10 -11.56
CA ASP A 45 3.11 -33.22 -10.90
C ASP A 45 4.05 -32.71 -9.80
N ASP A 46 4.65 -31.52 -9.97
CA ASP A 46 5.71 -31.02 -9.10
C ASP A 46 5.24 -29.97 -8.11
N VAL A 47 4.08 -29.30 -8.35
CA VAL A 47 3.59 -28.21 -7.52
C VAL A 47 2.47 -28.67 -6.60
N GLY A 48 2.68 -28.56 -5.30
CA GLY A 48 1.68 -28.89 -4.28
C GLY A 48 0.66 -27.76 -4.04
N ILE A 49 1.12 -26.51 -4.08
CA ILE A 49 0.30 -25.34 -3.77
C ILE A 49 0.73 -24.12 -4.57
N ILE A 50 -0.24 -23.31 -5.00
CA ILE A 50 -0.01 -21.97 -5.55
C ILE A 50 -0.64 -20.95 -4.61
N ILE A 51 0.19 -20.00 -4.14
CA ILE A 51 -0.22 -18.93 -3.24
C ILE A 51 -0.34 -17.64 -4.03
N TYR A 52 -1.56 -17.09 -4.07
CA TYR A 52 -1.86 -15.81 -4.71
C TYR A 52 -1.91 -14.72 -3.63
N ASP A 53 -0.85 -13.95 -3.52
CA ASP A 53 -0.82 -12.80 -2.62
C ASP A 53 -1.46 -11.58 -3.27
N GLU A 54 -2.16 -10.75 -2.47
CA GLU A 54 -2.90 -9.58 -2.96
C GLU A 54 -3.99 -9.93 -4.00
N ALA A 55 -4.74 -11.01 -3.79
CA ALA A 55 -5.75 -11.51 -4.71
C ALA A 55 -6.85 -10.50 -5.08
N HIS A 56 -6.97 -9.36 -4.35
CA HIS A 56 -7.90 -8.28 -4.69
C HIS A 56 -7.58 -7.60 -6.05
N TYR A 57 -6.37 -7.76 -6.59
CA TYR A 57 -6.04 -7.33 -7.95
C TYR A 57 -6.87 -8.04 -9.04
N PHE A 58 -7.57 -9.11 -8.71
CA PHE A 58 -8.60 -9.69 -9.58
C PHE A 58 -9.65 -8.66 -10.03
N ASN A 59 -9.97 -7.67 -9.18
CA ASN A 59 -10.91 -6.59 -9.51
C ASN A 59 -10.25 -5.38 -10.22
N ASP A 60 -8.95 -5.44 -10.50
CA ASP A 60 -8.25 -4.38 -11.22
C ASP A 60 -8.66 -4.36 -12.70
N LYS A 61 -8.90 -3.14 -13.23
CA LYS A 61 -9.40 -2.98 -14.61
C LYS A 61 -8.40 -3.41 -15.69
N ASP A 62 -7.11 -3.26 -15.39
CA ASP A 62 -6.04 -3.50 -16.36
C ASP A 62 -5.41 -4.89 -16.19
N ARG A 63 -5.41 -5.41 -14.97
CA ARG A 63 -4.72 -6.67 -14.62
C ARG A 63 -5.65 -7.80 -14.19
N GLY A 64 -6.93 -7.54 -13.96
CA GLY A 64 -7.88 -8.54 -13.44
C GLY A 64 -8.00 -9.76 -14.33
N GLU A 65 -7.97 -9.60 -15.66
CA GLU A 65 -8.00 -10.70 -16.64
C GLU A 65 -6.84 -11.69 -16.46
N VAL A 66 -5.66 -11.20 -16.08
CA VAL A 66 -4.48 -12.05 -15.83
C VAL A 66 -4.74 -12.97 -14.64
N TRP A 67 -5.29 -12.42 -13.57
CA TRP A 67 -5.64 -13.15 -12.35
C TRP A 67 -6.74 -14.17 -12.59
N GLU A 68 -7.81 -13.76 -13.27
CA GLU A 68 -8.92 -14.65 -13.65
C GLU A 68 -8.44 -15.82 -14.48
N SER A 69 -7.59 -15.57 -15.46
CA SER A 69 -6.99 -16.60 -16.31
C SER A 69 -6.19 -17.61 -15.49
N CYS A 70 -5.43 -17.18 -14.49
CA CYS A 70 -4.69 -18.06 -13.60
C CYS A 70 -5.62 -18.96 -12.78
N PHE A 71 -6.68 -18.38 -12.20
CA PHE A 71 -7.64 -19.16 -11.39
C PHE A 71 -8.38 -20.21 -12.22
N ILE A 72 -8.76 -19.89 -13.47
CA ILE A 72 -9.45 -20.81 -14.38
C ILE A 72 -8.52 -21.93 -14.87
N LYS A 73 -7.25 -21.63 -15.10
CA LYS A 73 -6.27 -22.55 -15.72
C LYS A 73 -5.48 -23.36 -14.71
N GLN A 74 -5.53 -23.03 -13.45
CA GLN A 74 -4.83 -23.80 -12.42
C GLN A 74 -5.34 -25.25 -12.39
N PRO A 75 -4.45 -26.25 -12.39
CA PRO A 75 -4.86 -27.65 -12.27
C PRO A 75 -5.59 -27.93 -10.96
N ASN A 76 -6.68 -28.69 -11.01
CA ASN A 76 -7.54 -28.97 -9.85
C ASN A 76 -6.84 -29.80 -8.75
N ASN A 77 -5.77 -30.50 -9.07
CA ASN A 77 -4.98 -31.24 -8.10
C ASN A 77 -3.93 -30.40 -7.36
N VAL A 78 -3.72 -29.16 -7.76
CA VAL A 78 -2.82 -28.22 -7.11
C VAL A 78 -3.62 -27.34 -6.15
N GLN A 79 -3.24 -27.32 -4.89
CA GLN A 79 -3.95 -26.53 -3.89
C GLN A 79 -3.84 -25.03 -4.20
N MET A 80 -4.94 -24.28 -4.03
CA MET A 80 -5.00 -22.84 -4.20
C MET A 80 -5.14 -22.15 -2.86
N LEU A 81 -4.28 -21.19 -2.57
CA LEU A 81 -4.39 -20.28 -1.41
C LEU A 81 -4.42 -18.85 -1.89
N LEU A 82 -5.50 -18.12 -1.59
CA LEU A 82 -5.64 -16.71 -1.92
C LEU A 82 -5.56 -15.87 -0.66
N MET A 83 -4.69 -14.90 -0.66
CA MET A 83 -4.56 -13.92 0.41
C MET A 83 -4.94 -12.54 -0.09
N SER A 84 -5.78 -11.84 0.66
CA SER A 84 -6.28 -10.53 0.27
C SER A 84 -6.53 -9.65 1.48
N ALA A 85 -6.25 -8.35 1.36
CA ALA A 85 -6.56 -7.37 2.41
C ALA A 85 -8.05 -7.03 2.43
N THR A 86 -8.66 -6.77 1.28
CA THR A 86 -10.06 -6.36 1.16
C THR A 86 -10.66 -6.87 -0.15
N LEU A 87 -11.68 -7.71 -0.06
CA LEU A 87 -12.51 -8.11 -1.18
C LEU A 87 -13.93 -7.58 -0.98
N HIS A 88 -14.52 -7.07 -2.05
CA HIS A 88 -15.94 -6.75 -2.04
C HIS A 88 -16.73 -8.06 -2.25
N ASN A 89 -17.62 -8.38 -1.32
CA ASN A 89 -18.40 -9.61 -1.33
C ASN A 89 -17.56 -10.91 -1.44
N PRO A 90 -16.70 -11.21 -0.45
CA PRO A 90 -15.81 -12.37 -0.51
C PRO A 90 -16.54 -13.71 -0.68
N SER A 91 -17.76 -13.84 -0.15
CA SER A 91 -18.58 -15.05 -0.31
C SER A 91 -18.99 -15.32 -1.76
N ILE A 92 -19.32 -14.27 -2.54
CA ILE A 92 -19.65 -14.42 -3.96
C ILE A 92 -18.39 -14.85 -4.73
N PHE A 93 -17.27 -14.26 -4.41
CA PHE A 93 -15.98 -14.63 -5.02
C PHE A 93 -15.60 -16.08 -4.71
N ALA A 94 -15.78 -16.53 -3.47
CA ALA A 94 -15.55 -17.92 -3.07
C ALA A 94 -16.44 -18.89 -3.85
N SER A 95 -17.74 -18.63 -3.96
CA SER A 95 -18.69 -19.46 -4.75
C SER A 95 -18.34 -19.49 -6.23
N TRP A 96 -17.84 -18.40 -6.79
CA TRP A 96 -17.35 -18.38 -8.16
C TRP A 96 -16.10 -19.27 -8.32
N LEU A 97 -15.12 -19.18 -7.38
CA LEU A 97 -13.94 -20.03 -7.37
C LEU A 97 -14.30 -21.53 -7.27
N GLU A 98 -15.27 -21.90 -6.44
CA GLU A 98 -15.78 -23.29 -6.37
C GLU A 98 -16.28 -23.79 -7.72
N THR A 99 -17.01 -22.92 -8.44
CA THR A 99 -17.53 -23.26 -9.76
C THR A 99 -16.40 -23.49 -10.77
N VAL A 100 -15.36 -22.66 -10.71
CA VAL A 100 -14.23 -22.69 -11.65
C VAL A 100 -13.26 -23.84 -11.33
N SER A 101 -12.85 -23.95 -10.07
CA SER A 101 -11.87 -24.95 -9.62
C SER A 101 -12.49 -26.35 -9.41
N LYS A 102 -13.81 -26.45 -9.33
CA LYS A 102 -14.57 -27.67 -8.99
C LYS A 102 -14.13 -28.30 -7.66
N THR A 103 -13.62 -27.48 -6.76
CA THR A 103 -13.17 -27.86 -5.42
C THR A 103 -13.85 -26.98 -4.38
N GLU A 104 -14.08 -27.53 -3.19
CA GLU A 104 -14.63 -26.77 -2.07
C GLU A 104 -13.68 -25.64 -1.66
N VAL A 105 -14.22 -24.43 -1.43
CA VAL A 105 -13.45 -23.25 -1.02
C VAL A 105 -13.76 -22.89 0.43
N CYS A 106 -12.76 -22.94 1.29
CA CYS A 106 -12.85 -22.47 2.66
C CYS A 106 -12.57 -20.97 2.73
N LEU A 107 -13.59 -20.18 3.07
CA LEU A 107 -13.45 -18.74 3.30
C LEU A 107 -13.10 -18.45 4.76
N ALA A 108 -11.89 -17.94 5.00
CA ALA A 108 -11.46 -17.45 6.31
C ALA A 108 -11.43 -15.92 6.31
N GLU A 109 -12.20 -15.29 7.18
CA GLU A 109 -12.34 -13.84 7.25
C GLU A 109 -12.09 -13.34 8.68
N THR A 110 -11.39 -12.22 8.82
CA THR A 110 -11.19 -11.55 10.10
C THR A 110 -11.28 -10.05 9.96
N HIS A 111 -11.98 -9.41 10.88
CA HIS A 111 -12.06 -7.95 11.00
C HIS A 111 -11.11 -7.41 12.08
N ILE A 112 -10.39 -8.30 12.76
CA ILE A 112 -9.47 -7.95 13.84
C ILE A 112 -8.06 -7.78 13.27
N ARG A 113 -7.49 -6.59 13.44
CA ARG A 113 -6.09 -6.33 13.12
C ARG A 113 -5.22 -6.58 14.34
N ALA A 114 -4.12 -7.29 14.15
CA ALA A 114 -3.12 -7.49 15.22
C ALA A 114 -2.56 -6.15 15.73
N VAL A 115 -2.36 -5.20 14.82
CA VAL A 115 -2.01 -3.82 15.15
C VAL A 115 -3.21 -2.93 14.79
N PRO A 116 -3.81 -2.25 15.77
CA PRO A 116 -4.93 -1.33 15.52
C PRO A 116 -4.54 -0.24 14.53
N LEU A 117 -5.47 0.09 13.63
CA LEU A 117 -5.29 1.16 12.65
C LEU A 117 -6.00 2.42 13.14
N GLU A 118 -5.24 3.50 13.24
CA GLU A 118 -5.77 4.83 13.49
C GLU A 118 -5.53 5.72 12.26
N HIS A 119 -6.55 6.46 11.86
CA HIS A 119 -6.42 7.50 10.84
C HIS A 119 -6.29 8.84 11.53
N ASN A 120 -5.19 9.51 11.28
CA ASN A 120 -4.87 10.78 11.90
C ASN A 120 -4.73 11.87 10.84
N MET A 121 -5.09 13.10 11.21
CA MET A 121 -4.81 14.29 10.44
C MET A 121 -3.76 15.12 11.17
N PHE A 122 -2.61 15.35 10.54
CA PHE A 122 -1.60 16.26 11.04
C PHE A 122 -1.89 17.69 10.54
N PHE A 123 -2.04 18.61 11.47
CA PHE A 123 -2.27 20.02 11.13
C PHE A 123 -1.09 20.88 11.57
N VAL A 124 -0.63 21.72 10.65
CA VAL A 124 0.43 22.70 10.92
C VAL A 124 0.24 23.96 10.09
N THR A 125 0.52 25.11 10.68
CA THR A 125 0.53 26.39 9.99
C THR A 125 1.67 27.27 10.48
N HIS A 126 2.05 28.25 9.66
CA HIS A 126 3.09 29.21 9.98
C HIS A 126 2.60 30.20 11.05
N GLN A 127 3.45 30.56 12.02
CA GLN A 127 3.08 31.57 13.05
C GLN A 127 2.65 32.90 12.46
N ALA A 128 3.05 33.22 11.23
CA ALA A 128 2.64 34.43 10.52
C ALA A 128 1.13 34.48 10.19
N PHE A 129 0.35 33.41 10.39
CA PHE A 129 -1.10 33.43 10.17
C PHE A 129 -1.81 34.50 11.05
N SER A 130 -1.33 34.69 12.29
CA SER A 130 -1.90 35.66 13.24
C SER A 130 -1.79 37.11 12.77
N LYS A 131 -0.90 37.42 11.81
CA LYS A 131 -0.81 38.75 11.18
C LYS A 131 -1.95 39.03 10.20
N LYS A 132 -2.53 37.96 9.63
CA LYS A 132 -3.62 38.05 8.64
C LYS A 132 -5.01 37.86 9.26
N ILE A 133 -5.09 37.14 10.37
CA ILE A 133 -6.34 36.83 11.06
C ILE A 133 -6.43 37.72 12.30
N LYS A 134 -7.53 38.50 12.41
CA LYS A 134 -7.78 39.35 13.56
C LYS A 134 -8.69 38.74 14.62
N ASP A 135 -9.39 37.67 14.27
CA ASP A 135 -10.29 36.95 15.17
C ASP A 135 -9.47 36.16 16.23
N LYS A 136 -9.55 36.64 17.47
CA LYS A 136 -8.85 36.05 18.62
C LYS A 136 -9.32 34.64 18.94
N GLN A 137 -10.61 34.31 18.70
CA GLN A 137 -11.13 32.97 18.95
C GLN A 137 -10.58 32.00 17.92
N LEU A 138 -10.58 32.38 16.65
CA LEU A 138 -10.01 31.59 15.58
C LEU A 138 -8.50 31.36 15.77
N ILE A 139 -7.76 32.40 16.15
CA ILE A 139 -6.33 32.30 16.47
C ILE A 139 -6.12 31.24 17.55
N LYS A 140 -6.85 31.28 18.65
CA LYS A 140 -6.76 30.34 19.76
C LYS A 140 -7.13 28.89 19.32
N GLN A 141 -8.13 28.75 18.44
CA GLN A 141 -8.48 27.42 17.88
C GLN A 141 -7.38 26.85 17.02
N ILE A 142 -6.74 27.67 16.17
CA ILE A 142 -5.61 27.28 15.32
C ILE A 142 -4.41 26.89 16.19
N GLU A 143 -4.04 27.69 17.17
CA GLU A 143 -2.92 27.41 18.08
C GLU A 143 -3.12 26.09 18.84
N ASN A 144 -4.35 25.80 19.21
CA ASN A 144 -4.69 24.58 19.96
C ASN A 144 -4.42 23.29 19.17
N ILE A 145 -4.51 23.31 17.84
CA ILE A 145 -4.29 22.15 16.97
C ILE A 145 -3.00 22.23 16.17
N ASN A 146 -2.31 23.37 16.21
CA ASN A 146 -1.10 23.58 15.42
C ASN A 146 0.02 22.62 15.86
N ASN A 147 0.67 22.02 14.90
CA ASN A 147 1.72 21.01 15.09
C ASN A 147 1.25 19.79 15.90
N LYS A 148 -0.01 19.42 15.74
CA LYS A 148 -0.62 18.25 16.40
C LYS A 148 -1.23 17.29 15.39
N SER A 149 -1.30 16.05 15.81
CA SER A 149 -2.07 14.99 15.16
C SER A 149 -3.41 14.84 15.85
N LEU A 150 -4.48 14.78 15.07
CA LEU A 150 -5.85 14.62 15.54
C LEU A 150 -6.41 13.30 14.98
N ILE A 151 -6.93 12.45 15.83
CA ILE A 151 -7.57 11.19 15.41
C ILE A 151 -8.84 11.53 14.63
N LEU A 152 -8.91 11.03 13.40
CA LEU A 152 -10.10 11.11 12.55
C LEU A 152 -10.92 9.84 12.57
N LYS A 153 -10.27 8.68 12.70
CA LYS A 153 -10.95 7.40 12.80
C LYS A 153 -10.07 6.41 13.56
N ASP A 154 -10.66 5.68 14.44
CA ASP A 154 -10.06 4.56 15.20
C ASP A 154 -11.04 3.37 15.28
N LYS A 155 -10.84 2.47 16.22
CA LYS A 155 -11.73 1.33 16.48
C LYS A 155 -13.15 1.72 16.91
N GLU A 156 -13.32 2.91 17.48
CA GLU A 156 -14.62 3.44 17.95
C GLU A 156 -15.43 4.09 16.82
N GLY A 157 -14.79 4.38 15.70
CA GLY A 157 -15.44 4.94 14.52
C GLY A 157 -14.84 6.25 14.04
N PHE A 158 -15.62 6.99 13.26
CA PHE A 158 -15.20 8.27 12.68
C PHE A 158 -15.49 9.44 13.63
N ASN A 159 -14.50 10.32 13.82
CA ASN A 159 -14.59 11.48 14.69
C ASN A 159 -15.00 12.75 13.92
N ASP A 160 -16.30 12.94 13.77
CA ASP A 160 -16.87 14.10 13.08
C ASP A 160 -16.45 15.44 13.71
N THR A 161 -16.28 15.48 15.03
CA THR A 161 -15.89 16.69 15.75
C THR A 161 -14.50 17.17 15.32
N ASN A 162 -13.52 16.28 15.31
CA ASN A 162 -12.16 16.60 14.88
C ASN A 162 -12.12 16.96 13.39
N TYR A 163 -12.83 16.21 12.55
CA TYR A 163 -12.92 16.47 11.12
C TYR A 163 -13.52 17.85 10.83
N ASN A 164 -14.66 18.16 11.42
CA ASN A 164 -15.33 19.45 11.22
C ASN A 164 -14.51 20.63 11.76
N LYS A 165 -13.84 20.43 12.91
CA LYS A 165 -12.95 21.44 13.48
C LYS A 165 -11.83 21.82 12.52
N VAL A 166 -11.12 20.83 11.96
CA VAL A 166 -10.03 21.09 11.02
C VAL A 166 -10.53 21.68 9.72
N ASN A 167 -11.63 21.17 9.16
CA ASN A 167 -12.23 21.70 7.93
C ASN A 167 -12.66 23.16 8.06
N ASN A 168 -13.27 23.52 9.18
CA ASN A 168 -13.67 24.91 9.43
C ASN A 168 -12.43 25.81 9.49
N ILE A 169 -11.38 25.41 10.18
CA ILE A 169 -10.13 26.16 10.24
C ILE A 169 -9.50 26.30 8.85
N LEU A 170 -9.44 25.23 8.05
CA LEU A 170 -8.89 25.29 6.69
C LEU A 170 -9.68 26.24 5.79
N ARG A 171 -11.01 26.27 5.91
CA ARG A 171 -11.86 27.21 5.17
C ARG A 171 -11.58 28.66 5.59
N GLU A 172 -11.45 28.92 6.88
CA GLU A 172 -11.14 30.27 7.39
C GLU A 172 -9.73 30.71 6.96
N LEU A 173 -8.72 29.85 7.03
CA LEU A 173 -7.37 30.13 6.52
C LEU A 173 -7.41 30.50 5.03
N SER A 174 -8.19 29.78 4.23
CA SER A 174 -8.36 30.05 2.81
C SER A 174 -9.01 31.43 2.56
N LYS A 175 -10.08 31.78 3.30
CA LYS A 175 -10.72 33.11 3.21
C LYS A 175 -9.76 34.26 3.51
N HIS A 176 -8.82 34.02 4.41
CA HIS A 176 -7.80 35.00 4.76
C HIS A 176 -6.53 34.93 3.90
N ASN A 177 -6.55 34.19 2.79
CA ASN A 177 -5.41 34.02 1.89
C ASN A 177 -4.14 33.51 2.64
N VAL A 178 -4.32 32.63 3.60
CA VAL A 178 -3.23 31.98 4.31
C VAL A 178 -2.92 30.64 3.60
N TYR A 179 -1.85 30.62 2.83
CA TYR A 179 -1.38 29.40 2.14
C TYR A 179 -0.18 28.82 2.87
N ILE A 180 -0.19 27.51 3.01
CA ILE A 180 0.86 26.75 3.69
C ILE A 180 1.65 26.00 2.63
N LYS A 181 2.96 26.20 2.56
CA LYS A 181 3.82 25.53 1.60
C LYS A 181 3.96 24.05 1.95
N ARG A 182 3.84 23.19 0.96
CA ARG A 182 3.94 21.74 1.12
C ARG A 182 5.23 21.29 1.82
N ASN A 183 6.38 21.79 1.41
CA ASN A 183 7.66 21.45 2.00
C ASN A 183 7.75 21.81 3.50
N PHE A 184 7.09 22.89 3.91
CA PHE A 184 6.98 23.27 5.31
C PHE A 184 6.16 22.23 6.11
N VAL A 185 4.99 21.84 5.58
CA VAL A 185 4.15 20.80 6.20
C VAL A 185 4.90 19.49 6.30
N LEU A 186 5.56 19.07 5.22
CA LEU A 186 6.32 17.84 5.14
C LEU A 186 7.40 17.78 6.23
N ASN A 187 8.23 18.82 6.33
CA ASN A 187 9.31 18.84 7.31
C ASN A 187 8.78 18.93 8.75
N LYS A 188 7.70 19.65 9.00
CA LYS A 188 7.06 19.67 10.32
C LYS A 188 6.41 18.35 10.70
N MET A 189 5.85 17.63 9.73
CA MET A 189 5.33 16.29 9.95
C MET A 189 6.45 15.28 10.27
N VAL A 190 7.56 15.33 9.55
CA VAL A 190 8.72 14.49 9.80
C VAL A 190 9.32 14.76 11.19
N GLU A 191 9.46 16.03 11.56
CA GLU A 191 9.88 16.46 12.90
C GLU A 191 8.94 15.93 13.99
N PHE A 192 7.62 16.03 13.77
CA PHE A 192 6.62 15.50 14.69
C PHE A 192 6.73 13.99 14.85
N LEU A 193 6.86 13.23 13.74
CA LEU A 193 6.99 11.77 13.78
C LEU A 193 8.25 11.34 14.56
N LYS A 194 9.36 12.02 14.31
CA LYS A 194 10.62 11.77 15.02
C LYS A 194 10.51 12.05 16.52
N ASN A 195 9.98 13.21 16.89
CA ASN A 195 9.91 13.64 18.30
C ASN A 195 8.88 12.86 19.12
N ASN A 196 7.92 12.19 18.46
CA ASN A 196 6.91 11.36 19.13
C ASN A 196 7.14 9.86 18.95
N GLU A 197 8.35 9.45 18.56
CA GLU A 197 8.75 8.04 18.43
C GLU A 197 7.84 7.23 17.48
N LYS A 198 7.34 7.88 16.41
CA LYS A 198 6.44 7.29 15.41
C LYS A 198 7.18 6.84 14.14
N LEU A 199 8.47 6.58 14.25
CA LEU A 199 9.27 5.97 13.19
C LEU A 199 9.45 4.46 13.46
N PRO A 200 9.59 3.61 12.43
CA PRO A 200 9.67 3.97 11.00
C PRO A 200 8.31 4.40 10.41
N ALA A 201 8.35 5.22 9.36
CA ALA A 201 7.18 5.72 8.66
C ALA A 201 7.35 5.58 7.12
N ILE A 202 6.24 5.33 6.41
CA ILE A 202 6.22 5.28 4.95
C ILE A 202 5.41 6.47 4.44
N LEU A 203 6.00 7.26 3.53
CA LEU A 203 5.35 8.38 2.88
C LEU A 203 4.88 7.97 1.48
N PHE A 204 3.57 7.86 1.29
CA PHE A 204 2.98 7.57 0.00
C PHE A 204 2.78 8.84 -0.82
N VAL A 205 3.23 8.82 -2.06
CA VAL A 205 3.06 9.92 -3.02
C VAL A 205 2.58 9.34 -4.36
N TYR A 206 1.56 9.96 -4.97
CA TYR A 206 0.87 9.41 -6.15
C TYR A 206 1.67 9.40 -7.46
N SER A 207 2.87 9.96 -7.50
CA SER A 207 3.70 9.96 -8.72
C SER A 207 5.16 9.66 -8.41
N ARG A 208 5.84 8.93 -9.31
CA ARG A 208 7.28 8.62 -9.19
C ARG A 208 8.11 9.89 -9.05
N LYS A 209 7.91 10.88 -9.92
CA LYS A 209 8.57 12.19 -9.84
C LYS A 209 8.29 12.91 -8.52
N GLY A 210 7.06 12.79 -8.00
CA GLY A 210 6.69 13.33 -6.69
C GLY A 210 7.46 12.69 -5.55
N VAL A 211 7.63 11.37 -5.56
CA VAL A 211 8.42 10.64 -4.53
C VAL A 211 9.85 11.19 -4.45
N GLU A 212 10.53 11.31 -5.60
CA GLU A 212 11.90 11.85 -5.65
C GLU A 212 11.98 13.29 -5.14
N GLN A 213 10.99 14.12 -5.52
CA GLN A 213 10.94 15.49 -5.08
C GLN A 213 10.71 15.59 -3.57
N PHE A 214 9.75 14.83 -3.01
CA PHE A 214 9.48 14.82 -1.58
C PHE A 214 10.68 14.31 -0.78
N ALA A 215 11.38 13.28 -1.27
CA ALA A 215 12.61 12.79 -0.63
C ALA A 215 13.70 13.86 -0.54
N LYS A 216 13.88 14.68 -1.60
CA LYS A 216 14.83 15.80 -1.63
C LYS A 216 14.40 16.99 -0.76
N GLU A 217 13.11 17.16 -0.50
CA GLU A 217 12.58 18.25 0.33
C GLU A 217 12.72 17.99 1.85
N ILE A 218 12.96 16.73 2.27
CA ILE A 218 13.15 16.39 3.68
C ILE A 218 14.55 16.77 4.12
N VAL A 219 14.63 17.69 5.09
CA VAL A 219 15.94 18.21 5.60
C VAL A 219 16.39 17.52 6.89
N HIS A 220 15.54 16.68 7.49
CA HIS A 220 15.84 16.01 8.76
C HIS A 220 16.68 14.75 8.56
N ASN A 221 17.76 14.62 9.33
CA ASN A 221 18.47 13.35 9.41
C ASN A 221 17.66 12.37 10.28
N LEU A 222 17.22 11.28 9.66
CA LEU A 222 16.38 10.25 10.29
C LEU A 222 17.20 9.02 10.73
N HIS A 223 18.48 8.94 10.37
CA HIS A 223 19.35 7.86 10.80
C HIS A 223 19.83 8.08 12.24
N THR A 224 19.62 7.07 13.08
CA THR A 224 20.04 7.07 14.49
C THR A 224 21.39 6.38 14.70
N ALA A 225 21.88 5.63 13.69
CA ALA A 225 23.18 4.96 13.72
C ALA A 225 24.09 5.52 12.62
N PRO A 226 25.44 5.51 12.80
CA PRO A 226 26.36 5.79 11.70
C PRO A 226 26.18 4.73 10.61
N THR A 227 25.46 5.09 9.56
CA THR A 227 25.34 4.25 8.36
C THR A 227 26.70 4.08 7.72
N SER A 228 27.10 2.82 7.49
CA SER A 228 28.30 2.59 6.68
C SER A 228 28.11 3.27 5.30
N PRO A 229 29.15 3.88 4.72
CA PRO A 229 29.06 4.63 3.47
C PRO A 229 28.46 3.86 2.28
N ASN A 230 28.45 2.52 2.37
CA ASN A 230 27.97 1.62 1.32
C ASN A 230 26.44 1.54 1.15
N ILE A 231 25.65 2.05 2.11
CA ILE A 231 24.18 2.01 1.99
C ILE A 231 23.67 3.25 1.23
N VAL A 232 24.31 4.39 1.38
CA VAL A 232 23.89 5.63 0.72
C VAL A 232 24.15 5.59 -0.80
N SER A 233 25.18 4.87 -1.25
CA SER A 233 25.48 4.74 -2.69
C SER A 233 24.56 3.79 -3.45
N LYS A 234 23.82 2.89 -2.78
CA LYS A 234 22.87 1.95 -3.43
C LYS A 234 21.46 2.53 -3.63
N VAL A 235 21.14 3.64 -3.01
CA VAL A 235 19.81 4.30 -3.13
C VAL A 235 19.85 5.46 -4.14
N ALA A 236 21.04 5.84 -4.60
CA ALA A 236 21.24 6.94 -5.56
C ALA A 236 21.66 6.46 -6.97
N GLY A 237 21.52 5.16 -7.25
CA GLY A 237 21.82 4.56 -8.57
C GLY A 237 20.56 4.10 -9.28
#